data_fda773192448bf1483342d4078aa4529
#
_entry.id   fda773192448bf1483342d4078aa4529
#
_cell.length_a   1.000
_cell.length_b   1.000
_cell.length_c   1.000
_cell.angle_alpha   90.00
_cell.angle_beta   90.00
_cell.angle_gamma   90.00
#
_symmetry.space_group_name_H-M   'P 1'
#
loop_
_entity.id
_entity.type
_entity.pdbx_description
1 polymer ?
#
loop_
_entity_poly.entity_id
_entity_poly.type
_entity_poly.pdbx_seq_one_letter_code
_entity_poly.pdbx_strand_id
1 'polypeptide(L)'
;MFTPLITHDLDGAALAAPVDAVRRKGATYKTRTIDDLCIKDDRLRAAIEGTGHLLFDGGMGTMLQAAGMKAGALPELLNFEEPRVITDIQRQYVEAGCDVITANTFGANAHKLDGAATVADVFAAAVACARAAGAHYVAGDIGPIGALLRPLGTLSFDEAYDLFAEEVRAGVEAGVDLFIIETMTDLAEIKAAVLACRENSDLPVFATMTFEEDGRTFLGTSPEVAAITLDAIGADVLGINCSQGPAELRGLAARMLTVTDKPVMVQANAGLPHVDDDGNTVFDIQAPEYAKAVAGMIADGVSVVGGCCGTTPAHMAALRTLIDNHTPSPRRRKPSMSVTSAQTVVDLPCDGHKIAVIGERINPTGKKRLQQALRDGDLDYVVSQGISQQEQGADILDVNVGLPEIDEVKIIQQATEQLQGSTLLPLQIDSTDPAAVEAAVRRYAGKPIINSVNGKQQIMDEIFPLVAHYGTNVVGLTLDEGGIPDTAEA
;
A
#
# COMPACT_ATOMS: atom_id res chain seq x y z
N MET A 1 9.36 33.75 -6.59
CA MET A 1 9.53 32.45 -7.29
C MET A 1 9.73 31.42 -6.18
N PHE A 2 8.67 30.82 -5.70
CA PHE A 2 8.77 29.85 -4.61
C PHE A 2 9.33 28.54 -5.19
N THR A 3 10.53 28.16 -4.76
CA THR A 3 11.05 26.82 -5.01
C THR A 3 10.34 25.90 -4.01
N PRO A 4 9.60 24.88 -4.43
CA PRO A 4 8.99 23.95 -3.49
C PRO A 4 10.11 23.25 -2.74
N LEU A 5 10.02 23.20 -1.41
CA LEU A 5 10.79 22.27 -0.60
C LEU A 5 10.35 20.86 -0.98
N ILE A 6 11.10 20.23 -1.85
CA ILE A 6 10.86 18.89 -2.36
C ILE A 6 11.23 17.94 -1.24
N THR A 7 10.29 17.13 -0.80
CA THR A 7 10.46 16.09 0.24
C THR A 7 11.53 15.03 -0.10
N HIS A 8 12.10 15.06 -1.31
CA HIS A 8 13.09 14.09 -1.77
C HIS A 8 14.56 14.53 -1.63
N ASP A 9 14.85 15.77 -1.26
CA ASP A 9 16.23 16.27 -1.10
C ASP A 9 16.61 16.61 0.36
N LEU A 10 15.77 16.21 1.32
CA LEU A 10 16.17 16.30 2.72
C LEU A 10 17.16 15.15 3.00
N ASP A 11 18.43 15.50 3.27
CA ASP A 11 19.46 14.55 3.68
C ASP A 11 18.90 13.61 4.75
N GLY A 12 18.93 12.31 4.48
CA GLY A 12 18.39 11.28 5.39
C GLY A 12 18.97 11.35 6.83
N ALA A 13 20.08 12.03 7.03
CA ALA A 13 20.67 12.30 8.34
C ALA A 13 19.86 13.29 9.19
N ALA A 14 19.16 14.26 8.58
CA ALA A 14 18.33 15.22 9.32
C ALA A 14 16.99 14.63 9.81
N LEU A 15 16.52 13.53 9.19
CA LEU A 15 15.28 12.86 9.54
C LEU A 15 15.46 11.72 10.55
N ALA A 16 16.70 11.47 11.01
CA ALA A 16 17.05 10.28 11.79
C ALA A 16 16.85 10.40 13.32
N ALA A 17 16.45 11.55 13.84
CA ALA A 17 16.21 11.69 15.29
C ALA A 17 14.88 11.02 15.69
N PRO A 18 14.89 10.07 16.64
CA PRO A 18 13.67 9.39 17.05
C PRO A 18 12.77 10.29 17.89
N VAL A 19 11.50 10.38 17.52
CA VAL A 19 10.45 11.05 18.32
C VAL A 19 9.90 10.04 19.33
N ASP A 20 10.44 10.03 20.55
CA ASP A 20 10.11 9.01 21.57
C ASP A 20 8.67 9.08 22.07
N ALA A 21 8.02 10.24 22.01
CA ALA A 21 6.68 10.48 22.57
C ALA A 21 5.54 9.93 21.68
N VAL A 22 5.80 9.67 20.39
CA VAL A 22 4.77 9.38 19.37
C VAL A 22 4.80 7.94 18.90
N ARG A 23 5.75 7.14 19.41
CA ARG A 23 5.97 5.78 18.95
C ARG A 23 4.90 4.80 19.42
N ARG A 24 4.35 4.03 18.50
CA ARG A 24 3.73 2.76 18.86
C ARG A 24 4.80 1.87 19.50
N LYS A 25 4.43 1.10 20.54
CA LYS A 25 5.38 0.26 21.29
C LYS A 25 6.13 -0.68 20.34
N GLY A 26 7.42 -0.45 20.17
CA GLY A 26 8.29 -1.24 19.29
C GLY A 26 8.52 -0.65 17.88
N ALA A 27 7.75 0.35 17.46
CA ALA A 27 7.95 0.99 16.15
C ALA A 27 9.19 1.88 16.12
N THR A 28 9.92 1.86 15.01
CA THR A 28 11.10 2.70 14.78
C THR A 28 10.82 3.60 13.58
N TYR A 29 10.61 4.90 13.83
CA TYR A 29 10.45 5.88 12.76
C TYR A 29 11.84 6.27 12.22
N LYS A 30 12.21 5.68 11.10
CA LYS A 30 13.40 6.05 10.32
C LYS A 30 12.99 6.22 8.87
N THR A 31 13.70 7.09 8.16
CA THR A 31 13.65 7.10 6.70
C THR A 31 14.16 5.75 6.23
N ARG A 32 13.34 5.01 5.49
CA ARG A 32 13.72 3.71 4.94
C ARG A 32 14.24 3.91 3.52
N THR A 33 15.49 3.57 3.31
CA THR A 33 16.15 3.55 2.00
C THR A 33 16.35 2.10 1.55
N ILE A 34 16.72 1.90 0.29
CA ILE A 34 17.04 0.57 -0.22
C ILE A 34 18.21 -0.09 0.53
N ASP A 35 19.13 0.71 1.10
CA ASP A 35 20.25 0.20 1.86
C ASP A 35 19.89 -0.25 3.28
N ASP A 36 18.70 0.13 3.76
CA ASP A 36 18.14 -0.37 5.03
C ASP A 36 17.44 -1.73 4.85
N LEU A 37 17.23 -2.17 3.59
CA LEU A 37 16.54 -3.42 3.30
C LEU A 37 17.47 -4.63 3.42
N CYS A 38 16.95 -5.69 4.01
CA CYS A 38 17.58 -7.00 3.98
C CYS A 38 17.30 -7.68 2.62
N ILE A 39 18.12 -7.34 1.62
CA ILE A 39 17.97 -7.83 0.25
C ILE A 39 18.94 -9.01 0.05
N LYS A 40 18.39 -10.12 -0.43
CA LYS A 40 19.13 -11.39 -0.57
C LYS A 40 20.33 -11.32 -1.51
N ASP A 41 20.19 -10.62 -2.65
CA ASP A 41 21.23 -10.50 -3.67
C ASP A 41 21.01 -9.31 -4.61
N ASP A 42 21.99 -9.09 -5.52
CA ASP A 42 21.98 -7.98 -6.49
C ASP A 42 20.82 -8.06 -7.50
N ARG A 43 20.32 -9.25 -7.79
CA ARG A 43 19.19 -9.41 -8.74
C ARG A 43 17.89 -8.88 -8.13
N LEU A 44 17.61 -9.21 -6.88
CA LEU A 44 16.45 -8.67 -6.17
C LEU A 44 16.58 -7.16 -5.98
N ARG A 45 17.82 -6.68 -5.66
CA ARG A 45 18.11 -5.24 -5.58
C ARG A 45 17.80 -4.53 -6.90
N ALA A 46 18.29 -5.05 -8.02
CA ALA A 46 18.07 -4.46 -9.34
C ALA A 46 16.58 -4.37 -9.70
N ALA A 47 15.78 -5.35 -9.31
CA ALA A 47 14.33 -5.32 -9.53
C ALA A 47 13.65 -4.22 -8.71
N ILE A 48 14.04 -4.04 -7.45
CA ILE A 48 13.52 -2.98 -6.55
C ILE A 48 13.97 -1.58 -7.04
N GLU A 49 15.15 -1.47 -7.64
CA GLU A 49 15.65 -0.23 -8.25
C GLU A 49 15.05 0.04 -9.64
N GLY A 50 14.26 -0.87 -10.18
CA GLY A 50 13.66 -0.75 -11.52
C GLY A 50 14.67 -0.94 -12.67
N THR A 51 15.82 -1.55 -12.40
CA THR A 51 16.88 -1.85 -13.39
C THR A 51 16.92 -3.33 -13.77
N GLY A 52 16.14 -4.18 -13.09
CA GLY A 52 16.00 -5.60 -13.33
C GLY A 52 14.55 -6.05 -13.45
N HIS A 53 14.33 -7.27 -13.93
CA HIS A 53 13.03 -7.93 -13.96
C HIS A 53 12.95 -9.05 -12.92
N LEU A 54 11.73 -9.28 -12.41
CA LEU A 54 11.38 -10.49 -11.68
C LEU A 54 10.14 -11.15 -12.31
N LEU A 55 10.19 -12.48 -12.39
CA LEU A 55 9.05 -13.31 -12.72
C LEU A 55 8.56 -14.02 -11.46
N PHE A 56 7.38 -13.67 -11.01
CA PHE A 56 6.64 -14.40 -9.99
C PHE A 56 5.97 -15.64 -10.59
N ASP A 57 5.53 -16.53 -9.73
CA ASP A 57 4.73 -17.68 -10.09
C ASP A 57 3.30 -17.31 -10.52
N GLY A 58 2.43 -18.27 -10.61
CA GLY A 58 1.02 -18.12 -11.04
C GLY A 58 0.03 -18.63 -10.02
N GLY A 59 -1.18 -18.89 -10.47
CA GLY A 59 -2.33 -19.20 -9.63
C GLY A 59 -2.22 -20.47 -8.81
N MET A 60 -1.83 -20.37 -7.53
CA MET A 60 -1.81 -21.50 -6.59
C MET A 60 -3.21 -22.07 -6.38
N GLY A 61 -4.21 -21.25 -6.07
CA GLY A 61 -5.57 -21.71 -5.80
C GLY A 61 -6.21 -22.52 -6.94
N THR A 62 -6.04 -22.06 -8.18
CA THR A 62 -6.55 -22.78 -9.37
C THR A 62 -5.80 -24.08 -9.65
N MET A 63 -4.50 -24.12 -9.36
CA MET A 63 -3.72 -25.37 -9.44
C MET A 63 -4.15 -26.39 -8.36
N LEU A 64 -4.45 -25.92 -7.14
CA LEU A 64 -4.95 -26.76 -6.07
C LEU A 64 -6.35 -27.32 -6.38
N GLN A 65 -7.23 -26.51 -6.97
CA GLN A 65 -8.54 -26.98 -7.44
C GLN A 65 -8.39 -28.06 -8.51
N ALA A 66 -7.49 -27.86 -9.47
CA ALA A 66 -7.18 -28.88 -10.47
C ALA A 66 -6.56 -30.15 -9.88
N ALA A 67 -5.84 -30.05 -8.76
CA ALA A 67 -5.32 -31.17 -8.00
C ALA A 67 -6.37 -31.86 -7.09
N GLY A 68 -7.62 -31.35 -7.04
CA GLY A 68 -8.74 -31.97 -6.33
C GLY A 68 -9.07 -31.33 -4.98
N MET A 69 -8.56 -30.14 -4.68
CA MET A 69 -8.96 -29.38 -3.49
C MET A 69 -10.47 -29.13 -3.51
N LYS A 70 -11.14 -29.42 -2.39
CA LYS A 70 -12.59 -29.27 -2.24
C LYS A 70 -12.97 -27.80 -2.09
N ALA A 71 -14.12 -27.42 -2.63
CA ALA A 71 -14.69 -26.09 -2.42
C ALA A 71 -14.90 -25.82 -0.91
N GLY A 72 -14.47 -24.65 -0.44
CA GLY A 72 -14.57 -24.23 0.95
C GLY A 72 -13.46 -24.74 1.87
N ALA A 73 -12.51 -25.53 1.36
CA ALA A 73 -11.30 -25.87 2.12
C ALA A 73 -10.39 -24.61 2.24
N LEU A 74 -9.66 -24.53 3.34
CA LEU A 74 -8.61 -23.53 3.53
C LEU A 74 -7.33 -24.03 2.84
N PRO A 75 -6.87 -23.38 1.76
CA PRO A 75 -5.67 -23.81 1.03
C PRO A 75 -4.44 -23.93 1.92
N GLU A 76 -4.34 -23.09 2.94
CA GLU A 76 -3.22 -22.99 3.87
C GLU A 76 -3.03 -24.28 4.68
N LEU A 77 -4.11 -25.00 5.00
CA LEU A 77 -4.04 -26.27 5.73
C LEU A 77 -3.38 -27.39 4.93
N LEU A 78 -3.40 -27.31 3.59
CA LEU A 78 -2.72 -28.26 2.72
C LEU A 78 -1.19 -28.25 2.89
N ASN A 79 -0.63 -27.17 3.44
CA ASN A 79 0.79 -27.15 3.82
C ASN A 79 1.14 -28.25 4.84
N PHE A 80 0.17 -28.72 5.64
CA PHE A 80 0.31 -29.80 6.62
C PHE A 80 -0.26 -31.10 6.12
N GLU A 81 -1.46 -31.04 5.53
CA GLU A 81 -2.22 -32.24 5.16
C GLU A 81 -1.65 -32.91 3.92
N GLU A 82 -1.28 -32.10 2.91
CA GLU A 82 -0.77 -32.55 1.62
C GLU A 82 0.45 -31.75 1.15
N PRO A 83 1.54 -31.65 1.95
CA PRO A 83 2.70 -30.79 1.63
C PRO A 83 3.37 -31.16 0.31
N ARG A 84 3.22 -32.41 -0.15
CA ARG A 84 3.75 -32.85 -1.45
C ARG A 84 3.01 -32.17 -2.61
N VAL A 85 1.69 -32.02 -2.53
CA VAL A 85 0.90 -31.35 -3.56
C VAL A 85 1.36 -29.89 -3.71
N ILE A 86 1.51 -29.18 -2.59
CA ILE A 86 2.02 -27.80 -2.59
C ILE A 86 3.42 -27.74 -3.21
N THR A 87 4.35 -28.57 -2.70
CA THR A 87 5.73 -28.61 -3.19
C THR A 87 5.82 -28.95 -4.68
N ASP A 88 5.00 -29.88 -5.17
CA ASP A 88 5.04 -30.31 -6.58
C ASP A 88 4.48 -29.20 -7.51
N ILE A 89 3.45 -28.44 -7.10
CA ILE A 89 2.95 -27.29 -7.83
C ILE A 89 4.04 -26.20 -7.87
N GLN A 90 4.64 -25.84 -6.73
CA GLN A 90 5.68 -24.83 -6.65
C GLN A 90 6.93 -25.23 -7.46
N ARG A 91 7.30 -26.52 -7.46
CA ARG A 91 8.41 -27.04 -8.28
C ARG A 91 8.15 -26.85 -9.77
N GLN A 92 6.94 -27.07 -10.25
CA GLN A 92 6.58 -26.82 -11.65
C GLN A 92 6.78 -25.34 -12.03
N TYR A 93 6.48 -24.39 -11.13
CA TYR A 93 6.76 -22.97 -11.36
C TYR A 93 8.26 -22.66 -11.32
N VAL A 94 9.03 -23.27 -10.43
CA VAL A 94 10.51 -23.17 -10.43
C VAL A 94 11.07 -23.68 -11.76
N GLU A 95 10.63 -24.83 -12.24
CA GLU A 95 11.04 -25.43 -13.51
C GLU A 95 10.61 -24.59 -14.72
N ALA A 96 9.49 -23.85 -14.60
CA ALA A 96 9.06 -22.86 -15.61
C ALA A 96 9.91 -21.60 -15.65
N GLY A 97 10.86 -21.43 -14.71
CA GLY A 97 11.80 -20.31 -14.67
C GLY A 97 11.32 -19.13 -13.82
N CYS A 98 10.36 -19.31 -12.93
CA CYS A 98 9.96 -18.27 -11.98
C CYS A 98 11.10 -17.95 -11.01
N ASP A 99 11.33 -16.67 -10.78
CA ASP A 99 12.35 -16.16 -9.86
C ASP A 99 11.86 -16.20 -8.41
N VAL A 100 10.60 -15.87 -8.21
CA VAL A 100 9.91 -15.79 -6.92
C VAL A 100 8.80 -16.83 -6.87
N ILE A 101 8.78 -17.60 -5.80
CA ILE A 101 7.70 -18.53 -5.48
C ILE A 101 6.95 -17.98 -4.27
N THR A 102 5.65 -17.84 -4.42
CA THR A 102 4.74 -17.39 -3.38
C THR A 102 4.48 -18.54 -2.41
N ALA A 103 4.70 -18.32 -1.12
CA ALA A 103 4.33 -19.27 -0.09
C ALA A 103 2.80 -19.39 -0.03
N ASN A 104 2.28 -20.60 0.24
CA ASN A 104 0.83 -20.81 0.31
C ASN A 104 0.27 -20.29 1.65
N THR A 105 0.27 -18.95 1.82
CA THR A 105 -0.07 -18.21 3.04
C THR A 105 -1.10 -17.10 2.84
N PHE A 106 -1.72 -16.99 1.66
CA PHE A 106 -2.66 -15.92 1.27
C PHE A 106 -3.78 -15.65 2.29
N GLY A 107 -4.33 -16.66 2.92
CA GLY A 107 -5.35 -16.55 3.96
C GLY A 107 -4.84 -16.87 5.37
N ALA A 108 -3.54 -16.80 5.62
CA ALA A 108 -2.92 -17.26 6.85
C ALA A 108 -3.08 -16.31 8.06
N ASN A 109 -4.04 -15.38 8.05
CA ASN A 109 -4.32 -14.55 9.21
C ASN A 109 -5.19 -15.26 10.25
N ALA A 110 -5.05 -14.86 11.50
CA ALA A 110 -5.78 -15.51 12.63
C ALA A 110 -7.31 -15.43 12.47
N HIS A 111 -7.83 -14.41 11.78
CA HIS A 111 -9.27 -14.25 11.54
C HIS A 111 -9.82 -15.34 10.61
N LYS A 112 -9.14 -15.63 9.48
CA LYS A 112 -9.56 -16.67 8.53
C LYS A 112 -9.25 -18.08 9.02
N LEU A 113 -8.14 -18.26 9.72
CA LEU A 113 -7.76 -19.56 10.27
C LEU A 113 -8.71 -20.05 11.37
N ASP A 114 -9.39 -19.14 12.05
CA ASP A 114 -10.42 -19.40 13.09
C ASP A 114 -10.01 -20.53 14.07
N GLY A 115 -8.74 -20.55 14.45
CA GLY A 115 -8.18 -21.56 15.35
C GLY A 115 -7.87 -22.93 14.73
N ALA A 116 -8.02 -23.11 13.42
CA ALA A 116 -7.67 -24.37 12.74
C ALA A 116 -6.15 -24.66 12.75
N ALA A 117 -5.34 -23.59 12.73
CA ALA A 117 -3.89 -23.63 12.87
C ALA A 117 -3.39 -22.30 13.43
N THR A 118 -2.14 -22.24 13.90
CA THR A 118 -1.50 -20.96 14.24
C THR A 118 -0.89 -20.34 12.99
N VAL A 119 -0.86 -19.00 12.93
CA VAL A 119 -0.21 -18.24 11.82
C VAL A 119 1.25 -18.67 11.66
N ALA A 120 1.97 -18.82 12.78
CA ALA A 120 3.38 -19.24 12.76
C ALA A 120 3.58 -20.62 12.15
N ASP A 121 2.75 -21.61 12.52
CA ASP A 121 2.86 -22.95 11.97
C ASP A 121 2.56 -22.99 10.46
N VAL A 122 1.54 -22.21 10.01
CA VAL A 122 1.20 -22.12 8.59
C VAL A 122 2.37 -21.52 7.79
N PHE A 123 2.95 -20.40 8.24
CA PHE A 123 4.10 -19.80 7.55
C PHE A 123 5.31 -20.74 7.54
N ALA A 124 5.63 -21.38 8.66
CA ALA A 124 6.74 -22.32 8.73
C ALA A 124 6.58 -23.49 7.73
N ALA A 125 5.38 -24.08 7.66
CA ALA A 125 5.10 -25.19 6.75
C ALA A 125 5.09 -24.75 5.28
N ALA A 126 4.48 -23.61 4.96
CA ALA A 126 4.40 -23.06 3.59
C ALA A 126 5.79 -22.72 3.05
N VAL A 127 6.63 -22.03 3.84
CA VAL A 127 8.00 -21.69 3.45
C VAL A 127 8.84 -22.96 3.27
N ALA A 128 8.67 -23.97 4.13
CA ALA A 128 9.35 -25.27 3.97
C ALA A 128 8.97 -25.96 2.65
N CYS A 129 7.70 -25.92 2.24
CA CYS A 129 7.25 -26.44 0.93
C CYS A 129 7.94 -25.70 -0.23
N ALA A 130 7.96 -24.35 -0.21
CA ALA A 130 8.57 -23.55 -1.26
C ALA A 130 10.09 -23.79 -1.36
N ARG A 131 10.79 -23.89 -0.23
CA ARG A 131 12.23 -24.23 -0.20
C ARG A 131 12.48 -25.65 -0.70
N ALA A 132 11.63 -26.63 -0.36
CA ALA A 132 11.73 -27.99 -0.85
C ALA A 132 11.44 -28.10 -2.37
N ALA A 133 10.64 -27.17 -2.92
CA ALA A 133 10.43 -27.03 -4.35
C ALA A 133 11.66 -26.49 -5.11
N GLY A 134 12.65 -25.90 -4.40
CA GLY A 134 13.84 -25.31 -4.99
C GLY A 134 13.72 -23.81 -5.26
N ALA A 135 12.77 -23.12 -4.63
CA ALA A 135 12.57 -21.68 -4.81
C ALA A 135 13.83 -20.87 -4.49
N HIS A 136 14.20 -19.96 -5.41
CA HIS A 136 15.32 -19.04 -5.20
C HIS A 136 14.89 -17.92 -4.24
N TYR A 137 13.78 -17.22 -4.53
CA TYR A 137 13.14 -16.31 -3.59
C TYR A 137 11.80 -16.92 -3.14
N VAL A 138 11.51 -16.79 -1.86
CA VAL A 138 10.21 -17.14 -1.28
C VAL A 138 9.54 -15.86 -0.81
N ALA A 139 8.40 -15.53 -1.37
CA ALA A 139 7.56 -14.44 -0.93
C ALA A 139 6.57 -14.92 0.15
N GLY A 140 6.54 -14.25 1.30
CA GLY A 140 5.44 -14.40 2.26
C GLY A 140 4.21 -13.70 1.68
N ASP A 141 3.15 -14.46 1.45
CA ASP A 141 1.94 -13.96 0.81
C ASP A 141 0.94 -13.50 1.87
N ILE A 142 0.47 -12.27 1.72
CA ILE A 142 -0.48 -11.60 2.62
C ILE A 142 -1.68 -11.16 1.79
N GLY A 143 -2.79 -11.86 1.95
CA GLY A 143 -4.06 -11.51 1.33
C GLY A 143 -4.96 -10.67 2.25
N PRO A 144 -6.16 -10.25 1.77
CA PRO A 144 -7.14 -9.53 2.59
C PRO A 144 -7.55 -10.31 3.83
N ILE A 145 -7.84 -9.62 4.93
CA ILE A 145 -8.29 -10.25 6.20
C ILE A 145 -9.61 -11.01 6.03
N GLY A 146 -10.47 -10.54 5.10
CA GLY A 146 -11.79 -11.13 4.90
C GLY A 146 -12.90 -10.43 5.70
N ALA A 147 -12.58 -9.29 6.32
CA ALA A 147 -13.53 -8.44 7.04
C ALA A 147 -13.32 -6.97 6.63
N LEU A 148 -14.39 -6.21 6.49
CA LEU A 148 -14.30 -4.78 6.14
C LEU A 148 -13.88 -3.94 7.35
N LEU A 149 -13.03 -2.94 7.08
CA LEU A 149 -12.64 -1.95 8.07
C LEU A 149 -13.77 -0.93 8.30
N ARG A 150 -13.75 -0.28 9.46
CA ARG A 150 -14.64 0.86 9.75
C ARG A 150 -14.37 2.00 8.75
N PRO A 151 -15.41 2.76 8.35
CA PRO A 151 -16.80 2.71 8.86
C PRO A 151 -17.70 1.67 8.17
N LEU A 152 -17.25 1.01 7.11
CA LEU A 152 -18.07 0.07 6.32
C LEU A 152 -18.25 -1.28 7.01
N GLY A 153 -17.29 -1.70 7.82
CA GLY A 153 -17.34 -2.92 8.62
C GLY A 153 -17.14 -2.64 10.11
N THR A 154 -16.74 -3.69 10.82
CA THR A 154 -16.55 -3.63 12.29
C THR A 154 -15.09 -3.58 12.72
N LEU A 155 -14.17 -4.00 11.84
CA LEU A 155 -12.74 -4.08 12.14
C LEU A 155 -12.12 -2.69 12.21
N SER A 156 -11.37 -2.39 13.26
CA SER A 156 -10.61 -1.15 13.33
C SER A 156 -9.30 -1.27 12.55
N PHE A 157 -8.71 -0.13 12.18
CA PHE A 157 -7.39 -0.09 11.54
C PHE A 157 -6.31 -0.77 12.40
N ASP A 158 -6.35 -0.57 13.72
CA ASP A 158 -5.35 -1.16 14.63
C ASP A 158 -5.50 -2.66 14.78
N GLU A 159 -6.74 -3.19 14.81
CA GLU A 159 -6.98 -4.64 14.80
C GLU A 159 -6.49 -5.25 13.50
N ALA A 160 -6.75 -4.62 12.35
CA ALA A 160 -6.22 -5.06 11.05
C ALA A 160 -4.69 -5.07 11.03
N TYR A 161 -4.07 -3.99 11.51
CA TYR A 161 -2.61 -3.91 11.64
C TYR A 161 -2.04 -5.03 12.52
N ASP A 162 -2.66 -5.34 13.65
CA ASP A 162 -2.18 -6.37 14.57
C ASP A 162 -2.24 -7.78 13.95
N LEU A 163 -3.29 -8.07 13.16
CA LEU A 163 -3.40 -9.31 12.39
C LEU A 163 -2.26 -9.42 11.36
N PHE A 164 -2.03 -8.38 10.55
CA PHE A 164 -0.93 -8.36 9.58
C PHE A 164 0.45 -8.41 10.23
N ALA A 165 0.63 -7.74 11.37
CA ALA A 165 1.90 -7.78 12.10
C ALA A 165 2.21 -9.18 12.66
N GLU A 166 1.19 -10.00 12.97
CA GLU A 166 1.37 -11.41 13.31
C GLU A 166 1.88 -12.22 12.11
N GLU A 167 1.25 -12.05 10.92
CA GLU A 167 1.69 -12.71 9.68
C GLU A 167 3.13 -12.32 9.31
N VAL A 168 3.46 -11.03 9.41
CA VAL A 168 4.82 -10.54 9.11
C VAL A 168 5.86 -11.15 10.04
N ARG A 169 5.61 -11.18 11.36
CA ARG A 169 6.53 -11.79 12.32
C ARG A 169 6.71 -13.29 12.04
N ALA A 170 5.61 -13.99 11.73
CA ALA A 170 5.64 -15.40 11.36
C ALA A 170 6.46 -15.63 10.07
N GLY A 171 6.29 -14.78 9.06
CA GLY A 171 7.04 -14.85 7.81
C GLY A 171 8.55 -14.61 7.99
N VAL A 172 8.92 -13.60 8.79
CA VAL A 172 10.32 -13.34 9.14
C VAL A 172 10.94 -14.55 9.86
N GLU A 173 10.26 -15.13 10.84
CA GLU A 173 10.73 -16.30 11.57
C GLU A 173 10.84 -17.53 10.67
N ALA A 174 9.89 -17.71 9.74
CA ALA A 174 9.92 -18.80 8.75
C ALA A 174 11.01 -18.62 7.68
N GLY A 175 11.58 -17.43 7.52
CA GLY A 175 12.68 -17.15 6.62
C GLY A 175 12.24 -16.87 5.17
N VAL A 176 11.19 -16.05 4.98
CA VAL A 176 10.85 -15.49 3.66
C VAL A 176 11.92 -14.49 3.20
N ASP A 177 12.02 -14.25 1.90
CA ASP A 177 12.99 -13.30 1.31
C ASP A 177 12.38 -11.91 1.06
N LEU A 178 11.05 -11.83 0.95
CA LEU A 178 10.25 -10.62 0.76
C LEU A 178 8.79 -10.89 1.16
N PHE A 179 7.98 -9.84 1.27
CA PHE A 179 6.53 -9.94 1.39
C PHE A 179 5.85 -9.48 0.12
N ILE A 180 4.79 -10.20 -0.29
CA ILE A 180 3.80 -9.76 -1.27
C ILE A 180 2.47 -9.55 -0.54
N ILE A 181 1.93 -8.35 -0.64
CA ILE A 181 0.57 -8.01 -0.18
C ILE A 181 -0.27 -7.93 -1.45
N GLU A 182 -1.24 -8.83 -1.61
CA GLU A 182 -1.95 -8.94 -2.88
C GLU A 182 -3.48 -9.03 -2.75
N THR A 183 -4.16 -8.75 -3.87
CA THR A 183 -5.63 -8.86 -4.00
C THR A 183 -6.39 -7.91 -3.08
N MET A 184 -5.77 -6.80 -2.69
CA MET A 184 -6.38 -5.81 -1.81
C MET A 184 -7.35 -4.90 -2.58
N THR A 185 -8.51 -4.63 -1.99
CA THR A 185 -9.55 -3.76 -2.56
C THR A 185 -9.83 -2.53 -1.71
N ASP A 186 -9.34 -2.49 -0.48
CA ASP A 186 -9.44 -1.40 0.48
C ASP A 186 -8.08 -0.73 0.70
N LEU A 187 -8.02 0.59 0.46
CA LEU A 187 -6.78 1.36 0.62
C LEU A 187 -6.36 1.49 2.10
N ALA A 188 -7.31 1.45 3.05
CA ALA A 188 -7.00 1.45 4.48
C ALA A 188 -6.41 0.10 4.92
N GLU A 189 -6.95 -1.00 4.40
CA GLU A 189 -6.49 -2.35 4.70
C GLU A 189 -5.06 -2.56 4.19
N ILE A 190 -4.78 -2.27 2.91
CA ILE A 190 -3.44 -2.41 2.35
C ILE A 190 -2.43 -1.48 3.05
N LYS A 191 -2.85 -0.28 3.48
CA LYS A 191 -2.00 0.60 4.29
C LYS A 191 -1.63 -0.04 5.63
N ALA A 192 -2.58 -0.68 6.31
CA ALA A 192 -2.31 -1.39 7.56
C ALA A 192 -1.29 -2.53 7.35
N ALA A 193 -1.42 -3.29 6.24
CA ALA A 193 -0.51 -4.36 5.88
C ALA A 193 0.90 -3.84 5.54
N VAL A 194 1.03 -2.77 4.73
CA VAL A 194 2.33 -2.17 4.39
C VAL A 194 3.02 -1.62 5.65
N LEU A 195 2.28 -0.93 6.53
CA LEU A 195 2.84 -0.44 7.79
C LEU A 195 3.26 -1.61 8.70
N ALA A 196 2.47 -2.69 8.76
CA ALA A 196 2.84 -3.89 9.52
C ALA A 196 4.16 -4.49 9.01
N CYS A 197 4.34 -4.62 7.69
CA CYS A 197 5.60 -5.08 7.11
C CYS A 197 6.77 -4.15 7.46
N ARG A 198 6.61 -2.85 7.28
CA ARG A 198 7.67 -1.87 7.51
C ARG A 198 8.06 -1.69 8.99
N GLU A 199 7.12 -1.90 9.90
CA GLU A 199 7.35 -1.74 11.34
C GLU A 199 7.81 -3.03 12.04
N ASN A 200 7.70 -4.20 11.37
CA ASN A 200 8.09 -5.49 11.95
C ASN A 200 9.15 -6.24 11.14
N SER A 201 9.64 -5.67 10.01
CA SER A 201 10.60 -6.32 9.12
C SER A 201 11.44 -5.29 8.34
N ASP A 202 12.66 -5.67 8.00
CA ASP A 202 13.51 -4.95 7.02
C ASP A 202 13.51 -5.65 5.65
N LEU A 203 12.62 -6.62 5.39
CA LEU A 203 12.49 -7.28 4.10
C LEU A 203 11.76 -6.38 3.09
N PRO A 204 12.00 -6.57 1.77
CA PRO A 204 11.27 -5.85 0.73
C PRO A 204 9.76 -6.11 0.79
N VAL A 205 8.97 -5.08 0.48
CA VAL A 205 7.50 -5.11 0.49
C VAL A 205 6.96 -4.81 -0.90
N PHE A 206 6.32 -5.79 -1.51
CA PHE A 206 5.61 -5.66 -2.76
C PHE A 206 4.11 -5.57 -2.44
N ALA A 207 3.38 -4.61 -3.05
CA ALA A 207 2.00 -4.36 -2.68
C ALA A 207 1.13 -4.14 -3.93
N THR A 208 0.09 -4.96 -4.10
CA THR A 208 -0.81 -4.89 -5.25
C THR A 208 -2.26 -4.74 -4.83
N MET A 209 -3.03 -4.05 -5.66
CA MET A 209 -4.47 -3.89 -5.51
C MET A 209 -5.21 -4.51 -6.69
N THR A 210 -6.47 -4.87 -6.45
CA THR A 210 -7.36 -5.45 -7.44
C THR A 210 -8.41 -4.43 -7.86
N PHE A 211 -8.61 -4.29 -9.19
CA PHE A 211 -9.51 -3.31 -9.77
C PHE A 211 -10.63 -4.01 -10.56
N GLU A 212 -11.86 -3.49 -10.44
CA GLU A 212 -13.02 -3.94 -11.19
C GLU A 212 -12.98 -3.47 -12.66
N GLU A 213 -13.99 -3.83 -13.45
CA GLU A 213 -14.08 -3.49 -14.89
C GLU A 213 -14.10 -1.97 -15.15
N ASP A 214 -14.60 -1.19 -14.22
CA ASP A 214 -14.62 0.28 -14.30
C ASP A 214 -13.26 0.92 -14.03
N GLY A 215 -12.25 0.13 -13.70
CA GLY A 215 -10.89 0.57 -13.40
C GLY A 215 -10.75 1.21 -12.01
N ARG A 216 -11.63 0.85 -11.08
CA ARG A 216 -11.56 1.21 -9.66
C ARG A 216 -11.58 -0.05 -8.80
N THR A 217 -11.07 0.05 -7.58
CA THR A 217 -11.26 -1.03 -6.60
C THR A 217 -12.72 -1.06 -6.14
N PHE A 218 -13.13 -2.14 -5.47
CA PHE A 218 -14.47 -2.27 -4.89
C PHE A 218 -14.90 -1.05 -4.05
N LEU A 219 -13.97 -0.38 -3.37
CA LEU A 219 -14.21 0.82 -2.57
C LEU A 219 -13.96 2.14 -3.35
N GLY A 220 -13.75 2.07 -4.65
CA GLY A 220 -13.68 3.25 -5.52
C GLY A 220 -12.29 3.86 -5.71
N THR A 221 -11.22 3.22 -5.22
CA THR A 221 -9.84 3.69 -5.39
C THR A 221 -9.40 3.55 -6.85
N SER A 222 -8.85 4.61 -7.45
CA SER A 222 -8.28 4.57 -8.80
C SER A 222 -6.82 4.08 -8.79
N PRO A 223 -6.27 3.62 -9.93
CA PRO A 223 -4.86 3.23 -10.03
C PRO A 223 -3.89 4.34 -9.63
N GLU A 224 -4.19 5.60 -9.95
CA GLU A 224 -3.35 6.74 -9.56
C GLU A 224 -3.36 6.95 -8.04
N VAL A 225 -4.54 6.90 -7.41
CA VAL A 225 -4.66 7.01 -5.94
C VAL A 225 -3.87 5.90 -5.26
N ALA A 226 -4.05 4.65 -5.73
CA ALA A 226 -3.33 3.49 -5.22
C ALA A 226 -1.81 3.69 -5.34
N ALA A 227 -1.31 4.03 -6.54
CA ALA A 227 0.12 4.20 -6.78
C ALA A 227 0.73 5.32 -5.94
N ILE A 228 0.09 6.51 -5.88
CA ILE A 228 0.58 7.64 -5.08
C ILE A 228 0.61 7.28 -3.59
N THR A 229 -0.40 6.58 -3.10
CA THR A 229 -0.49 6.23 -1.67
C THR A 229 0.50 5.13 -1.31
N LEU A 230 0.60 4.06 -2.11
CA LEU A 230 1.53 2.94 -1.85
C LEU A 230 3.00 3.38 -1.95
N ASP A 231 3.33 4.24 -2.93
CA ASP A 231 4.65 4.87 -3.04
C ASP A 231 4.97 5.69 -1.78
N ALA A 232 4.04 6.54 -1.36
CA ALA A 232 4.19 7.41 -0.19
C ALA A 232 4.41 6.62 1.11
N ILE A 233 3.61 5.58 1.37
CA ILE A 233 3.75 4.76 2.59
C ILE A 233 4.90 3.76 2.50
N GLY A 234 5.68 3.75 1.40
CA GLY A 234 6.95 3.05 1.28
C GLY A 234 6.85 1.57 0.89
N ALA A 235 5.89 1.20 0.05
CA ALA A 235 5.99 -0.04 -0.71
C ALA A 235 7.23 0.03 -1.64
N ASP A 236 8.01 -1.04 -1.72
CA ASP A 236 9.22 -1.07 -2.54
C ASP A 236 8.89 -1.34 -4.01
N VAL A 237 7.87 -2.15 -4.26
CA VAL A 237 7.23 -2.38 -5.56
C VAL A 237 5.73 -2.26 -5.37
N LEU A 238 5.02 -1.66 -6.30
CA LEU A 238 3.57 -1.52 -6.23
C LEU A 238 2.91 -1.98 -7.53
N GLY A 239 1.62 -2.31 -7.51
CA GLY A 239 1.02 -2.80 -8.75
C GLY A 239 -0.41 -3.28 -8.66
N ILE A 240 -0.71 -4.20 -9.57
CA ILE A 240 -2.05 -4.72 -9.81
C ILE A 240 -1.99 -6.24 -9.93
N ASN A 241 -2.93 -6.93 -9.31
CA ASN A 241 -3.12 -8.36 -9.54
C ASN A 241 -4.59 -8.74 -9.65
N CYS A 242 -4.84 -9.94 -10.18
CA CYS A 242 -6.16 -10.57 -10.26
C CYS A 242 -7.19 -9.80 -11.11
N SER A 243 -8.49 -10.08 -10.89
CA SER A 243 -9.68 -9.50 -11.51
C SER A 243 -9.82 -9.78 -13.01
N GLN A 244 -8.88 -9.36 -13.83
CA GLN A 244 -9.02 -9.33 -15.30
C GLN A 244 -7.82 -9.96 -16.01
N GLY A 245 -7.93 -10.10 -17.32
CA GLY A 245 -6.86 -10.55 -18.20
C GLY A 245 -5.81 -9.46 -18.45
N PRO A 246 -4.69 -9.84 -19.10
CA PRO A 246 -3.58 -8.91 -19.28
C PRO A 246 -3.91 -7.74 -20.23
N ALA A 247 -4.86 -7.87 -21.14
CA ALA A 247 -5.24 -6.79 -22.04
C ALA A 247 -5.89 -5.62 -21.30
N GLU A 248 -6.79 -5.92 -20.38
CA GLU A 248 -7.52 -4.96 -19.56
C GLU A 248 -6.59 -4.30 -18.56
N LEU A 249 -5.74 -5.07 -17.88
CA LEU A 249 -4.81 -4.55 -16.86
C LEU A 249 -3.75 -3.63 -17.43
N ARG A 250 -3.41 -3.74 -18.74
CA ARG A 250 -2.40 -2.88 -19.37
C ARG A 250 -2.73 -1.40 -19.25
N GLY A 251 -4.01 -1.03 -19.45
CA GLY A 251 -4.45 0.36 -19.32
C GLY A 251 -4.34 0.89 -17.88
N LEU A 252 -4.64 0.05 -16.90
CA LEU A 252 -4.55 0.40 -15.48
C LEU A 252 -3.09 0.53 -15.03
N ALA A 253 -2.23 -0.39 -15.44
CA ALA A 253 -0.79 -0.32 -15.19
C ALA A 253 -0.17 0.94 -15.81
N ALA A 254 -0.55 1.29 -17.04
CA ALA A 254 -0.09 2.52 -17.70
C ALA A 254 -0.46 3.77 -16.87
N ARG A 255 -1.64 3.82 -16.26
CA ARG A 255 -2.05 4.92 -15.36
C ARG A 255 -1.18 5.00 -14.11
N MET A 256 -0.87 3.87 -13.44
CA MET A 256 0.07 3.85 -12.32
C MET A 256 1.45 4.36 -12.73
N LEU A 257 1.95 3.92 -13.89
CA LEU A 257 3.23 4.33 -14.43
C LEU A 257 3.37 5.85 -14.66
N THR A 258 2.27 6.61 -14.74
CA THR A 258 2.31 8.07 -14.89
C THR A 258 2.57 8.82 -13.59
N VAL A 259 2.32 8.18 -12.44
CA VAL A 259 2.30 8.86 -11.13
C VAL A 259 3.32 8.34 -10.11
N THR A 260 4.10 7.30 -10.44
CA THR A 260 5.17 6.77 -9.58
C THR A 260 6.46 6.51 -10.35
N ASP A 261 7.60 6.62 -9.68
CA ASP A 261 8.90 6.17 -10.17
C ASP A 261 9.26 4.76 -9.66
N LYS A 262 8.48 4.23 -8.71
CA LYS A 262 8.64 2.85 -8.21
C LYS A 262 8.42 1.81 -9.30
N PRO A 263 9.06 0.64 -9.22
CA PRO A 263 8.77 -0.49 -10.07
C PRO A 263 7.29 -0.86 -9.98
N VAL A 264 6.68 -1.13 -11.15
CA VAL A 264 5.27 -1.56 -11.20
C VAL A 264 5.21 -3.05 -11.50
N MET A 265 4.37 -3.74 -10.72
CA MET A 265 4.09 -5.18 -10.81
C MET A 265 2.72 -5.44 -11.42
N VAL A 266 2.63 -6.48 -12.28
CA VAL A 266 1.34 -6.97 -12.80
C VAL A 266 1.29 -8.49 -12.74
N GLN A 267 0.26 -9.03 -12.07
CA GLN A 267 -0.07 -10.45 -12.05
C GLN A 267 -1.52 -10.64 -12.54
N ALA A 268 -1.68 -10.79 -13.86
CA ALA A 268 -2.99 -10.90 -14.50
C ALA A 268 -3.57 -12.32 -14.35
N ASN A 269 -4.89 -12.42 -14.46
CA ASN A 269 -5.57 -13.70 -14.69
C ASN A 269 -5.34 -14.20 -16.11
N ALA A 270 -5.51 -15.49 -16.36
CA ALA A 270 -5.55 -16.05 -17.71
C ALA A 270 -6.90 -15.79 -18.42
N GLY A 271 -7.42 -14.57 -18.30
CA GLY A 271 -8.75 -14.15 -18.76
C GLY A 271 -9.77 -14.14 -17.61
N LEU A 272 -11.05 -14.03 -18.00
CA LEU A 272 -12.15 -14.11 -17.03
C LEU A 272 -12.54 -15.56 -16.76
N PRO A 273 -12.88 -15.92 -15.52
CA PRO A 273 -13.36 -17.26 -15.20
C PRO A 273 -14.74 -17.50 -15.81
N HIS A 274 -14.93 -18.66 -16.39
CA HIS A 274 -16.24 -19.17 -16.78
C HIS A 274 -16.38 -20.65 -16.39
N VAL A 275 -17.60 -21.14 -16.37
CA VAL A 275 -17.88 -22.55 -16.02
C VAL A 275 -18.05 -23.33 -17.31
N ASP A 276 -17.28 -24.43 -17.48
CA ASP A 276 -17.41 -25.34 -18.61
C ASP A 276 -18.64 -26.26 -18.49
N ASP A 277 -18.88 -27.09 -19.49
CA ASP A 277 -20.01 -28.01 -19.54
C ASP A 277 -19.93 -29.10 -18.44
N ASP A 278 -18.74 -29.34 -17.87
CA ASP A 278 -18.49 -30.29 -16.80
C ASP A 278 -18.58 -29.65 -15.41
N GLY A 279 -18.84 -28.34 -15.33
CA GLY A 279 -18.94 -27.56 -14.08
C GLY A 279 -17.62 -27.10 -13.47
N ASN A 280 -16.52 -27.17 -14.23
CA ASN A 280 -15.22 -26.70 -13.79
C ASN A 280 -15.03 -25.20 -14.11
N THR A 281 -14.31 -24.48 -13.26
CA THR A 281 -13.87 -23.11 -13.56
C THR A 281 -12.68 -23.18 -14.54
N VAL A 282 -12.85 -22.58 -15.71
CA VAL A 282 -11.83 -22.50 -16.76
C VAL A 282 -11.54 -21.07 -17.17
N PHE A 283 -10.39 -20.86 -17.81
CA PHE A 283 -9.90 -19.56 -18.25
C PHE A 283 -9.48 -19.65 -19.72
N ASP A 284 -9.76 -18.61 -20.52
CA ASP A 284 -9.69 -18.69 -21.99
C ASP A 284 -8.31 -18.37 -22.57
N ILE A 285 -7.50 -17.54 -21.89
CA ILE A 285 -6.26 -17.04 -22.45
C ILE A 285 -5.15 -18.08 -22.32
N GLN A 286 -4.65 -18.54 -23.45
CA GLN A 286 -3.61 -19.56 -23.51
C GLN A 286 -2.21 -18.95 -23.31
N ALA A 287 -1.24 -19.77 -22.90
CA ALA A 287 0.11 -19.35 -22.52
C ALA A 287 0.84 -18.44 -23.55
N PRO A 288 0.82 -18.69 -24.88
CA PRO A 288 1.49 -17.81 -25.84
C PRO A 288 0.82 -16.42 -25.95
N GLU A 289 -0.50 -16.38 -25.89
CA GLU A 289 -1.27 -15.15 -25.95
C GLU A 289 -1.06 -14.31 -24.70
N TYR A 290 -1.14 -14.94 -23.53
CA TYR A 290 -0.83 -14.35 -22.24
C TYR A 290 0.55 -13.70 -22.22
N ALA A 291 1.58 -14.48 -22.55
CA ALA A 291 2.96 -14.03 -22.55
C ALA A 291 3.18 -12.83 -23.48
N LYS A 292 2.57 -12.84 -24.69
CA LYS A 292 2.64 -11.71 -25.63
C LYS A 292 1.98 -10.45 -25.07
N ALA A 293 0.83 -10.58 -24.42
CA ALA A 293 0.14 -9.43 -23.85
C ALA A 293 0.93 -8.82 -22.67
N VAL A 294 1.47 -9.66 -21.76
CA VAL A 294 2.32 -9.21 -20.65
C VAL A 294 3.64 -8.61 -21.14
N ALA A 295 4.26 -9.16 -22.20
CA ALA A 295 5.45 -8.57 -22.81
C ALA A 295 5.18 -7.15 -23.35
N GLY A 296 3.96 -6.85 -23.77
CA GLY A 296 3.54 -5.49 -24.13
C GLY A 296 3.57 -4.54 -22.93
N MET A 297 3.20 -4.99 -21.74
CA MET A 297 3.28 -4.18 -20.51
C MET A 297 4.72 -3.96 -20.07
N ILE A 298 5.59 -4.96 -20.24
CA ILE A 298 7.03 -4.81 -19.98
C ILE A 298 7.62 -3.71 -20.87
N ALA A 299 7.22 -3.68 -22.15
CA ALA A 299 7.63 -2.62 -23.07
C ALA A 299 7.11 -1.22 -22.66
N ASP A 300 5.97 -1.15 -21.98
CA ASP A 300 5.41 0.10 -21.42
C ASP A 300 6.09 0.52 -20.11
N GLY A 301 6.92 -0.34 -19.49
CA GLY A 301 7.69 -0.01 -18.28
C GLY A 301 7.32 -0.80 -17.02
N VAL A 302 6.47 -1.82 -17.12
CA VAL A 302 6.27 -2.80 -16.03
C VAL A 302 7.54 -3.64 -15.90
N SER A 303 8.03 -3.85 -14.67
CA SER A 303 9.31 -4.53 -14.43
C SER A 303 9.17 -5.84 -13.64
N VAL A 304 8.10 -6.01 -12.89
CA VAL A 304 7.80 -7.24 -12.16
C VAL A 304 6.50 -7.83 -12.71
N VAL A 305 6.54 -9.09 -13.08
CA VAL A 305 5.39 -9.76 -13.70
C VAL A 305 5.21 -11.16 -13.12
N GLY A 306 4.00 -11.67 -13.22
CA GLY A 306 3.62 -13.01 -12.77
C GLY A 306 2.25 -13.35 -13.29
N GLY A 307 1.64 -14.34 -12.68
CA GLY A 307 0.26 -14.74 -12.98
C GLY A 307 -0.60 -14.75 -11.72
N CYS A 308 -1.92 -14.71 -11.93
CA CYS A 308 -2.91 -14.94 -10.89
C CYS A 308 -3.85 -16.07 -11.34
N CYS A 309 -5.14 -16.00 -11.06
CA CYS A 309 -6.10 -17.07 -11.33
C CYS A 309 -6.05 -17.59 -12.79
N GLY A 310 -6.10 -18.90 -12.94
CA GLY A 310 -6.07 -19.60 -14.24
C GLY A 310 -4.70 -19.70 -14.92
N THR A 311 -3.68 -18.97 -14.46
CA THR A 311 -2.33 -19.14 -14.98
C THR A 311 -1.68 -20.42 -14.46
N THR A 312 -0.84 -21.01 -15.29
CA THR A 312 -0.18 -22.31 -15.05
C THR A 312 1.32 -22.18 -15.27
N PRO A 313 2.14 -23.18 -14.91
CA PRO A 313 3.56 -23.20 -15.24
C PRO A 313 3.86 -22.97 -16.71
N ALA A 314 2.97 -23.42 -17.63
CA ALA A 314 3.13 -23.17 -19.07
C ALA A 314 3.05 -21.68 -19.45
N HIS A 315 2.20 -20.91 -18.75
CA HIS A 315 2.11 -19.45 -18.93
C HIS A 315 3.41 -18.77 -18.51
N MET A 316 3.95 -19.17 -17.37
CA MET A 316 5.20 -18.60 -16.82
C MET A 316 6.41 -18.98 -17.70
N ALA A 317 6.49 -20.21 -18.18
CA ALA A 317 7.54 -20.64 -19.10
C ALA A 317 7.52 -19.86 -20.43
N ALA A 318 6.33 -19.61 -20.99
CA ALA A 318 6.18 -18.78 -22.18
C ALA A 318 6.60 -17.33 -21.93
N LEU A 319 6.23 -16.77 -20.77
CA LEU A 319 6.58 -15.40 -20.37
C LEU A 319 8.07 -15.26 -20.11
N ARG A 320 8.74 -16.25 -19.48
CA ARG A 320 10.19 -16.24 -19.20
C ARG A 320 10.99 -15.98 -20.45
N THR A 321 10.65 -16.67 -21.55
CA THR A 321 11.38 -16.53 -22.83
C THR A 321 11.33 -15.12 -23.42
N LEU A 322 10.31 -14.34 -23.08
CA LEU A 322 10.14 -12.95 -23.56
C LEU A 322 10.82 -11.94 -22.64
N ILE A 323 10.78 -12.16 -21.31
CA ILE A 323 11.39 -11.26 -20.32
C ILE A 323 12.91 -11.21 -20.52
N ASP A 324 13.56 -12.34 -20.75
CA ASP A 324 15.03 -12.43 -20.87
C ASP A 324 15.62 -11.59 -22.01
N ASN A 325 14.78 -11.20 -22.97
CA ASN A 325 15.18 -10.36 -24.11
C ASN A 325 14.92 -8.87 -23.87
N HIS A 326 14.45 -8.47 -22.69
CA HIS A 326 14.10 -7.09 -22.36
C HIS A 326 14.92 -6.58 -21.19
N THR A 327 15.46 -5.36 -21.29
CA THR A 327 16.17 -4.70 -20.20
C THR A 327 15.34 -3.51 -19.72
N PRO A 328 14.90 -3.48 -18.46
CA PRO A 328 14.16 -2.33 -17.95
C PRO A 328 15.06 -1.12 -17.85
N SER A 329 14.45 0.06 -17.97
CA SER A 329 15.11 1.33 -17.73
C SER A 329 14.40 2.05 -16.59
N PRO A 330 15.14 2.54 -15.58
CA PRO A 330 14.55 3.35 -14.52
C PRO A 330 13.81 4.52 -15.12
N ARG A 331 12.59 4.72 -14.65
CA ARG A 331 11.77 5.86 -15.07
C ARG A 331 12.04 7.03 -14.12
N ARG A 332 11.99 8.24 -14.67
CA ARG A 332 12.00 9.46 -13.90
C ARG A 332 10.87 10.35 -14.38
N ARG A 333 9.87 10.55 -13.56
CA ARG A 333 8.81 11.51 -13.83
C ARG A 333 9.23 12.92 -13.39
N LYS A 334 8.51 13.93 -13.86
CA LYS A 334 8.66 15.26 -13.31
C LYS A 334 8.13 15.26 -11.86
N PRO A 335 8.85 15.87 -10.92
CA PRO A 335 8.34 16.04 -9.57
C PRO A 335 6.97 16.70 -9.60
N SER A 336 5.99 16.10 -8.99
CA SER A 336 4.68 16.69 -8.76
C SER A 336 4.30 16.48 -7.31
N MET A 337 3.72 17.48 -6.68
CA MET A 337 3.17 17.34 -5.36
C MET A 337 1.70 16.97 -5.49
N SER A 338 1.34 15.77 -5.06
CA SER A 338 -0.03 15.27 -5.08
C SER A 338 -0.46 14.88 -3.68
N VAL A 339 -1.73 15.09 -3.37
CA VAL A 339 -2.41 14.59 -2.17
C VAL A 339 -3.58 13.72 -2.59
N THR A 340 -3.90 12.72 -1.78
CA THR A 340 -5.00 11.81 -2.10
C THR A 340 -5.92 11.60 -0.91
N SER A 341 -7.21 11.44 -1.21
CA SER A 341 -8.13 10.66 -0.37
C SER A 341 -8.11 9.21 -0.84
N ALA A 342 -9.02 8.37 -0.34
CA ALA A 342 -9.16 7.01 -0.84
C ALA A 342 -9.63 6.92 -2.30
N GLN A 343 -10.20 8.00 -2.87
CA GLN A 343 -10.84 7.98 -4.19
C GLN A 343 -10.41 9.12 -5.13
N THR A 344 -9.81 10.19 -4.59
CA THR A 344 -9.52 11.42 -5.34
C THR A 344 -8.05 11.79 -5.25
N VAL A 345 -7.48 12.25 -6.37
CA VAL A 345 -6.15 12.88 -6.43
C VAL A 345 -6.33 14.38 -6.59
N VAL A 346 -5.62 15.17 -5.81
CA VAL A 346 -5.46 16.61 -6.01
C VAL A 346 -3.99 16.91 -6.25
N ASP A 347 -3.67 17.32 -7.47
CA ASP A 347 -2.33 17.80 -7.80
C ASP A 347 -2.16 19.26 -7.36
N LEU A 348 -1.04 19.53 -6.72
CA LEU A 348 -0.62 20.85 -6.27
C LEU A 348 0.53 21.32 -7.16
N PRO A 349 0.23 21.83 -8.37
CA PRO A 349 1.28 22.20 -9.31
C PRO A 349 2.02 23.45 -8.85
N CYS A 350 3.35 23.41 -8.98
CA CYS A 350 4.22 24.53 -8.62
C CYS A 350 4.38 25.55 -9.77
N ASP A 351 3.66 25.39 -10.88
CA ASP A 351 3.76 26.19 -12.09
C ASP A 351 2.83 27.42 -12.10
N GLY A 352 1.98 27.58 -11.07
CA GLY A 352 1.06 28.70 -10.92
C GLY A 352 -0.18 28.67 -11.84
N HIS A 353 -0.41 27.59 -12.58
CA HIS A 353 -1.54 27.51 -13.51
C HIS A 353 -2.85 27.02 -12.87
N LYS A 354 -2.76 26.36 -11.72
CA LYS A 354 -3.94 25.87 -10.97
C LYS A 354 -3.85 26.28 -9.51
N ILE A 355 -4.97 26.75 -8.97
CA ILE A 355 -5.12 27.05 -7.54
C ILE A 355 -5.93 25.91 -6.92
N ALA A 356 -5.41 25.29 -5.86
CA ALA A 356 -6.17 24.40 -5.01
C ALA A 356 -6.75 25.17 -3.83
N VAL A 357 -8.01 24.93 -3.52
CA VAL A 357 -8.71 25.58 -2.42
C VAL A 357 -8.76 24.65 -1.22
N ILE A 358 -8.15 25.06 -0.12
CA ILE A 358 -8.22 24.35 1.16
C ILE A 358 -9.34 24.97 2.00
N GLY A 359 -10.34 24.16 2.32
CA GLY A 359 -11.49 24.58 3.14
C GLY A 359 -11.14 24.53 4.62
N GLU A 360 -11.19 25.65 5.35
CA GLU A 360 -10.76 25.82 6.75
C GLU A 360 -11.96 26.00 7.72
N ARG A 361 -13.11 25.44 7.45
CA ARG A 361 -14.27 25.57 8.36
C ARG A 361 -14.18 24.69 9.60
N ILE A 362 -13.44 23.58 9.53
CA ILE A 362 -13.17 22.65 10.64
C ILE A 362 -11.95 23.17 11.41
N ASN A 363 -12.12 24.32 12.06
CA ASN A 363 -11.14 24.94 12.96
C ASN A 363 -11.90 25.68 14.06
N PRO A 364 -11.72 25.34 15.35
CA PRO A 364 -12.53 25.91 16.44
C PRO A 364 -12.23 27.37 16.76
N THR A 365 -11.17 27.97 16.19
CA THR A 365 -10.78 29.35 16.46
C THR A 365 -11.92 30.31 16.09
N GLY A 366 -12.49 30.98 17.10
CA GLY A 366 -13.59 31.93 16.93
C GLY A 366 -14.96 31.33 16.60
N LYS A 367 -15.09 30.01 16.46
CA LYS A 367 -16.32 29.31 16.04
C LYS A 367 -17.02 28.62 17.21
N LYS A 368 -17.81 29.32 18.00
CA LYS A 368 -18.45 28.85 19.25
C LYS A 368 -19.24 27.54 19.07
N ARG A 369 -19.96 27.38 17.94
CA ARG A 369 -20.76 26.17 17.69
C ARG A 369 -19.86 24.95 17.50
N LEU A 370 -18.74 25.07 16.74
CA LEU A 370 -17.79 24.00 16.55
C LEU A 370 -17.09 23.65 17.90
N GLN A 371 -16.70 24.68 18.68
CA GLN A 371 -16.12 24.45 20.00
C GLN A 371 -17.07 23.64 20.90
N GLN A 372 -18.36 23.94 20.87
CA GLN A 372 -19.34 23.18 21.65
C GLN A 372 -19.50 21.76 21.13
N ALA A 373 -19.60 21.57 19.81
CA ALA A 373 -19.68 20.25 19.20
C ALA A 373 -18.47 19.36 19.56
N LEU A 374 -17.27 19.92 19.53
CA LEU A 374 -16.05 19.19 19.91
C LEU A 374 -16.04 18.79 21.40
N ARG A 375 -16.51 19.67 22.31
CA ARG A 375 -16.64 19.33 23.76
C ARG A 375 -17.69 18.25 24.01
N ASP A 376 -18.77 18.26 23.25
CA ASP A 376 -19.88 17.30 23.37
C ASP A 376 -19.57 15.99 22.64
N GLY A 377 -18.48 15.92 21.84
CA GLY A 377 -18.16 14.79 20.97
C GLY A 377 -19.12 14.65 19.78
N ASP A 378 -19.80 15.74 19.40
CA ASP A 378 -20.71 15.79 18.23
C ASP A 378 -19.90 15.89 16.93
N LEU A 379 -19.46 14.74 16.44
CA LEU A 379 -18.70 14.64 15.20
C LEU A 379 -19.61 14.76 13.95
N ASP A 380 -20.91 14.56 14.07
CA ASP A 380 -21.86 14.78 12.96
C ASP A 380 -21.81 16.24 12.51
N TYR A 381 -21.65 17.18 13.45
CA TYR A 381 -21.44 18.58 13.10
C TYR A 381 -20.11 18.81 12.35
N VAL A 382 -19.03 18.15 12.74
CA VAL A 382 -17.74 18.22 12.04
C VAL A 382 -17.87 17.69 10.60
N VAL A 383 -18.50 16.53 10.43
CA VAL A 383 -18.79 15.92 9.13
C VAL A 383 -19.65 16.86 8.26
N SER A 384 -20.69 17.46 8.84
CA SER A 384 -21.54 18.41 8.10
C SER A 384 -20.77 19.63 7.57
N GLN A 385 -19.75 20.10 8.30
CA GLN A 385 -18.85 21.17 7.82
C GLN A 385 -17.98 20.69 6.65
N GLY A 386 -17.48 19.44 6.70
CA GLY A 386 -16.71 18.83 5.61
C GLY A 386 -17.55 18.72 4.32
N ILE A 387 -18.74 18.15 4.42
CA ILE A 387 -19.67 18.00 3.28
C ILE A 387 -20.02 19.37 2.69
N SER A 388 -20.35 20.36 3.53
CA SER A 388 -20.69 21.71 3.07
C SER A 388 -19.53 22.39 2.32
N GLN A 389 -18.29 22.18 2.75
CA GLN A 389 -17.12 22.73 2.06
C GLN A 389 -16.86 22.03 0.72
N GLN A 390 -17.06 20.71 0.65
CA GLN A 390 -17.00 19.96 -0.61
C GLN A 390 -18.03 20.49 -1.61
N GLU A 391 -19.28 20.69 -1.18
CA GLU A 391 -20.36 21.26 -2.02
C GLU A 391 -20.07 22.68 -2.48
N GLN A 392 -19.31 23.45 -1.71
CA GLN A 392 -18.88 24.82 -2.04
C GLN A 392 -17.60 24.88 -2.90
N GLY A 393 -17.04 23.73 -3.28
CA GLY A 393 -15.93 23.64 -4.23
C GLY A 393 -14.55 23.71 -3.59
N ALA A 394 -14.39 23.31 -2.33
CA ALA A 394 -13.08 23.04 -1.77
C ALA A 394 -12.44 21.81 -2.46
N ASP A 395 -11.14 21.84 -2.64
CA ASP A 395 -10.35 20.71 -3.18
C ASP A 395 -9.78 19.84 -2.04
N ILE A 396 -9.51 20.42 -0.87
CA ILE A 396 -8.90 19.78 0.30
C ILE A 396 -9.62 20.30 1.55
N LEU A 397 -9.72 19.50 2.60
CA LEU A 397 -10.26 19.91 3.89
C LEU A 397 -9.15 20.05 4.94
N ASP A 398 -9.02 21.24 5.52
CA ASP A 398 -8.21 21.45 6.73
C ASP A 398 -8.99 21.00 7.96
N VAL A 399 -8.36 20.18 8.80
CA VAL A 399 -8.98 19.55 9.97
C VAL A 399 -8.19 19.90 11.21
N ASN A 400 -8.69 20.87 11.96
CA ASN A 400 -8.19 21.28 13.27
C ASN A 400 -9.27 21.08 14.33
N VAL A 401 -8.97 20.29 15.35
CA VAL A 401 -9.85 20.05 16.49
C VAL A 401 -9.24 20.51 17.82
N GLY A 402 -8.08 21.21 17.74
CA GLY A 402 -7.33 21.69 18.89
C GLY A 402 -8.17 22.64 19.75
N LEU A 403 -8.56 22.20 20.92
CA LEU A 403 -9.33 22.96 21.87
C LEU A 403 -8.89 22.59 23.32
N PRO A 404 -8.63 23.57 24.19
CA PRO A 404 -8.38 23.28 25.60
C PRO A 404 -9.48 22.39 26.20
N GLU A 405 -9.12 21.50 27.11
CA GLU A 405 -10.03 20.65 27.89
C GLU A 405 -10.65 19.45 27.12
N ILE A 406 -10.18 19.15 25.90
CA ILE A 406 -10.59 17.91 25.19
C ILE A 406 -9.37 17.01 24.95
N ASP A 407 -9.62 15.73 24.71
CA ASP A 407 -8.62 14.77 24.21
C ASP A 407 -8.47 14.95 22.70
N GLU A 408 -7.53 15.81 22.29
CA GLU A 408 -7.29 16.15 20.89
C GLU A 408 -6.91 14.91 20.07
N VAL A 409 -6.07 14.02 20.61
CA VAL A 409 -5.62 12.79 19.96
C VAL A 409 -6.80 11.91 19.57
N LYS A 410 -7.72 11.70 20.51
CA LYS A 410 -8.92 10.90 20.29
C LYS A 410 -9.88 11.57 19.30
N ILE A 411 -10.11 12.86 19.46
CA ILE A 411 -11.09 13.58 18.63
C ILE A 411 -10.61 13.71 17.18
N ILE A 412 -9.32 14.02 16.94
CA ILE A 412 -8.80 14.15 15.59
C ILE A 412 -8.78 12.81 14.86
N GLN A 413 -8.47 11.71 15.57
CA GLN A 413 -8.57 10.36 15.03
C GLN A 413 -10.00 10.08 14.55
N GLN A 414 -10.99 10.27 15.41
CA GLN A 414 -12.38 10.01 15.11
C GLN A 414 -12.92 10.92 13.98
N ALA A 415 -12.54 12.20 14.01
CA ALA A 415 -12.91 13.16 12.96
C ALA A 415 -12.32 12.73 11.60
N THR A 416 -11.06 12.31 11.57
CA THR A 416 -10.40 11.80 10.35
C THR A 416 -11.13 10.57 9.81
N GLU A 417 -11.43 9.58 10.67
CA GLU A 417 -12.14 8.35 10.28
C GLU A 417 -13.54 8.65 9.72
N GLN A 418 -14.29 9.59 10.31
CA GLN A 418 -15.62 9.93 9.83
C GLN A 418 -15.61 10.80 8.57
N LEU A 419 -14.70 11.76 8.46
CA LEU A 419 -14.57 12.63 7.29
C LEU A 419 -14.17 11.83 6.05
N GLN A 420 -13.21 10.92 6.14
CA GLN A 420 -12.80 10.09 5.00
C GLN A 420 -13.89 9.11 4.53
N GLY A 421 -14.83 8.75 5.41
CA GLY A 421 -16.00 7.95 5.06
C GLY A 421 -17.18 8.76 4.51
N SER A 422 -17.13 10.10 4.63
CA SER A 422 -18.27 10.99 4.32
C SER A 422 -17.98 12.00 3.21
N THR A 423 -16.70 12.24 2.88
CA THR A 423 -16.27 13.18 1.82
C THR A 423 -15.27 12.51 0.89
N LEU A 424 -15.16 13.03 -0.33
CA LEU A 424 -14.17 12.56 -1.32
C LEU A 424 -12.87 13.36 -1.28
N LEU A 425 -12.81 14.41 -0.48
CA LEU A 425 -11.68 15.34 -0.49
C LEU A 425 -10.51 14.81 0.35
N PRO A 426 -9.26 15.03 -0.10
CA PRO A 426 -8.08 14.84 0.72
C PRO A 426 -8.12 15.70 1.98
N LEU A 427 -7.43 15.25 3.04
CA LEU A 427 -7.36 15.97 4.30
C LEU A 427 -5.99 16.63 4.49
N GLN A 428 -6.02 17.82 5.08
CA GLN A 428 -4.90 18.48 5.71
C GLN A 428 -5.08 18.38 7.23
N ILE A 429 -4.15 17.74 7.91
CA ILE A 429 -4.19 17.52 9.35
C ILE A 429 -3.50 18.69 10.04
N ASP A 430 -4.27 19.50 10.73
CA ASP A 430 -3.80 20.73 11.38
C ASP A 430 -3.74 20.56 12.90
N SER A 431 -2.55 20.28 13.40
CA SER A 431 -2.28 20.20 14.85
C SER A 431 -0.82 20.51 15.16
N THR A 432 -0.60 21.07 16.34
CA THR A 432 0.74 21.28 16.92
C THR A 432 1.17 20.14 17.85
N ASP A 433 0.28 19.18 18.13
CA ASP A 433 0.58 17.98 18.92
C ASP A 433 1.00 16.83 17.99
N PRO A 434 2.28 16.39 18.03
CA PRO A 434 2.75 15.27 17.21
C PRO A 434 1.96 13.97 17.43
N ALA A 435 1.43 13.73 18.64
CA ALA A 435 0.61 12.55 18.91
C ALA A 435 -0.76 12.63 18.20
N ALA A 436 -1.36 13.82 18.15
CA ALA A 436 -2.59 14.06 17.41
C ALA A 436 -2.37 13.92 15.90
N VAL A 437 -1.27 14.50 15.37
CA VAL A 437 -0.88 14.32 13.97
C VAL A 437 -0.73 12.86 13.63
N GLU A 438 0.02 12.08 14.43
CA GLU A 438 0.22 10.65 14.18
C GLU A 438 -1.08 9.87 14.21
N ALA A 439 -1.93 10.10 15.22
CA ALA A 439 -3.20 9.41 15.35
C ALA A 439 -4.09 9.56 14.11
N ALA A 440 -4.07 10.74 13.48
CA ALA A 440 -4.79 11.03 12.25
C ALA A 440 -4.13 10.40 11.02
N VAL A 441 -2.84 10.69 10.77
CA VAL A 441 -2.17 10.27 9.52
C VAL A 441 -1.98 8.77 9.42
N ARG A 442 -1.83 8.06 10.55
CA ARG A 442 -1.71 6.60 10.58
C ARG A 442 -2.95 5.91 10.01
N ARG A 443 -4.14 6.41 10.31
CA ARG A 443 -5.43 5.78 9.94
C ARG A 443 -6.05 6.36 8.69
N TYR A 444 -5.51 7.44 8.18
CA TYR A 444 -6.02 8.08 6.98
C TYR A 444 -5.70 7.25 5.73
N ALA A 445 -6.73 6.84 4.98
CA ALA A 445 -6.61 6.10 3.73
C ALA A 445 -6.29 7.04 2.57
N GLY A 446 -5.02 7.35 2.38
CA GLY A 446 -4.53 8.28 1.37
C GLY A 446 -3.21 8.92 1.76
N LYS A 447 -2.80 9.94 0.99
CA LYS A 447 -1.63 10.78 1.23
C LYS A 447 -2.08 12.17 1.67
N PRO A 448 -2.13 12.48 2.98
CA PRO A 448 -2.58 13.77 3.51
C PRO A 448 -1.48 14.85 3.47
N ILE A 449 -1.85 16.06 3.89
CA ILE A 449 -0.92 17.13 4.24
C ILE A 449 -0.86 17.24 5.78
N ILE A 450 0.31 17.49 6.34
CA ILE A 450 0.48 17.92 7.74
C ILE A 450 0.60 19.45 7.76
N ASN A 451 -0.18 20.12 8.57
CA ASN A 451 -0.14 21.54 8.84
C ASN A 451 0.25 21.75 10.31
N SER A 452 1.46 22.12 10.66
CA SER A 452 2.59 22.53 9.84
C SER A 452 3.92 22.24 10.56
N VAL A 453 5.00 22.39 9.84
CA VAL A 453 6.35 22.46 10.38
C VAL A 453 6.91 23.88 10.20
N ASN A 454 7.79 24.31 11.09
CA ASN A 454 8.53 25.56 10.97
C ASN A 454 10.04 25.31 11.15
N GLY A 455 10.86 26.35 11.01
CA GLY A 455 12.33 26.26 11.11
C GLY A 455 12.88 26.02 12.52
N LYS A 456 12.05 25.83 13.54
CA LYS A 456 12.51 25.48 14.89
C LYS A 456 12.96 24.03 14.91
N GLN A 457 14.20 23.79 15.39
CA GLN A 457 14.79 22.46 15.37
C GLN A 457 13.92 21.42 16.09
N GLN A 458 13.35 21.76 17.23
CA GLN A 458 12.48 20.86 17.99
C GLN A 458 11.27 20.41 17.17
N ILE A 459 10.60 21.33 16.44
CA ILE A 459 9.41 21.02 15.65
C ILE A 459 9.79 20.15 14.45
N MET A 460 10.93 20.43 13.83
CA MET A 460 11.44 19.59 12.73
C MET A 460 11.74 18.18 13.21
N ASP A 461 12.39 18.03 14.37
CA ASP A 461 12.73 16.73 14.98
C ASP A 461 11.49 15.91 15.37
N GLU A 462 10.38 16.56 15.71
CA GLU A 462 9.12 15.91 16.07
C GLU A 462 8.28 15.53 14.83
N ILE A 463 8.22 16.38 13.82
CA ILE A 463 7.28 16.22 12.68
C ILE A 463 7.91 15.51 11.48
N PHE A 464 9.18 15.77 11.11
CA PHE A 464 9.79 15.14 9.93
C PHE A 464 9.85 13.61 10.00
N PRO A 465 10.09 12.96 11.16
CA PRO A 465 9.99 11.51 11.25
C PRO A 465 8.60 10.98 10.89
N LEU A 466 7.52 11.69 11.27
CA LEU A 466 6.15 11.33 10.90
C LEU A 466 5.92 11.50 9.40
N VAL A 467 6.40 12.63 8.83
CA VAL A 467 6.33 12.89 7.38
C VAL A 467 6.99 11.76 6.60
N ALA A 468 8.21 11.36 6.99
CA ALA A 468 8.97 10.31 6.32
C ALA A 468 8.33 8.93 6.51
N HIS A 469 7.80 8.64 7.69
CA HIS A 469 7.22 7.34 8.01
C HIS A 469 5.90 7.08 7.29
N TYR A 470 5.01 8.08 7.28
CA TYR A 470 3.68 7.97 6.67
C TYR A 470 3.62 8.51 5.23
N GLY A 471 4.73 9.05 4.70
CA GLY A 471 4.83 9.55 3.33
C GLY A 471 3.92 10.74 3.04
N THR A 472 3.69 11.61 4.02
CA THR A 472 2.80 12.76 3.89
C THR A 472 3.48 13.94 3.20
N ASN A 473 2.68 14.89 2.70
CA ASN A 473 3.17 16.25 2.41
C ASN A 473 3.12 17.08 3.71
N VAL A 474 3.83 18.21 3.73
CA VAL A 474 3.86 19.12 4.90
C VAL A 474 3.85 20.56 4.45
N VAL A 475 3.15 21.41 5.20
CA VAL A 475 3.22 22.88 5.07
C VAL A 475 4.43 23.38 5.86
N GLY A 476 5.38 24.03 5.18
CA GLY A 476 6.53 24.68 5.81
C GLY A 476 6.25 26.16 6.10
N LEU A 477 6.33 26.58 7.35
CA LEU A 477 6.21 27.97 7.74
C LEU A 477 7.61 28.62 7.77
N THR A 478 7.75 29.77 7.11
CA THR A 478 9.00 30.53 7.04
C THR A 478 9.22 31.35 8.32
N LEU A 479 9.44 30.67 9.42
CA LEU A 479 9.80 31.22 10.72
C LEU A 479 10.66 30.22 11.49
N ASP A 480 11.54 30.71 12.37
CA ASP A 480 12.43 29.93 13.21
C ASP A 480 12.43 30.40 14.67
N GLU A 481 13.50 30.11 15.41
CA GLU A 481 13.68 30.59 16.80
C GLU A 481 13.72 32.10 16.92
N GLY A 482 14.15 32.82 15.86
CA GLY A 482 14.16 34.28 15.79
C GLY A 482 12.81 34.90 15.47
N GLY A 483 11.83 34.08 15.08
CA GLY A 483 10.51 34.51 14.66
C GLY A 483 10.37 34.63 13.14
N ILE A 484 9.48 35.51 12.68
CA ILE A 484 9.29 35.75 11.23
C ILE A 484 10.42 36.65 10.76
N PRO A 485 11.20 36.25 9.74
CA PRO A 485 12.29 37.10 9.21
C PRO A 485 11.76 38.34 8.51
N ASP A 486 12.52 39.44 8.60
CA ASP A 486 12.14 40.72 8.02
C ASP A 486 12.34 40.79 6.49
N THR A 487 13.17 39.90 5.93
CA THR A 487 13.47 39.84 4.49
C THR A 487 13.40 38.42 3.96
N ALA A 488 13.30 38.26 2.63
CA ALA A 488 13.27 36.96 1.98
C ALA A 488 14.63 36.24 1.99
N GLU A 489 15.72 36.97 2.21
CA GLU A 489 17.09 36.43 2.28
C GLU A 489 17.44 35.89 3.69
N ALA A 490 16.77 36.35 4.72
CA ALA A 490 16.94 35.91 6.10
C ALA A 490 16.16 34.65 6.39
#